data_85e600b358e68622494ea568347ff732
#
_entry.id   85e600b358e68622494ea568347ff732
#
_cell.length_a   1.000
_cell.length_b   1.000
_cell.length_c   1.000
_cell.angle_alpha   90.00
_cell.angle_beta   90.00
_cell.angle_gamma   90.00
#
_symmetry.space_group_name_H-M   'P 1'
#
loop_
_entity.id
_entity.type
_entity.pdbx_description
1 polymer ?
#
loop_
_entity_poly.entity_id
_entity_poly.type
_entity_poly.pdbx_seq_one_letter_code
_entity_poly.pdbx_strand_id
1 'polypeptide(L)'
;QWLLRELHMFTQKNWVEYSEDFRSRSIVDFEEGKITVEVAMEEGEEKNTTTVDERLTETIGKMLESKGTTCPYDSKVDVSEPLTKKPILEGLVDYSPYKKEKNETKTSPASKEKNKPTVSPKEIAKQSERKVKTVKGNDGKTRKVVQVQMSLVKDNLSKNAALYKDLVAEFSQKFQIEQPLIFAIIEQESAFNPEAKSWVPAY
;
A
#
# COMPACT_ATOMS: atom_id res chain seq x y z
N GLN A 1 11.50 -14.03 -9.66
CA GLN A 1 10.81 -15.30 -9.25
C GLN A 1 11.11 -15.73 -7.80
N TRP A 2 12.06 -15.12 -7.09
CA TRP A 2 12.42 -15.50 -5.71
C TRP A 2 11.44 -15.00 -4.64
N LEU A 3 10.67 -13.95 -4.93
CA LEU A 3 9.61 -13.42 -4.06
C LEU A 3 8.30 -14.25 -4.10
N LEU A 4 8.12 -15.12 -5.10
CA LEU A 4 6.89 -15.89 -5.30
C LEU A 4 6.61 -16.96 -4.25
N ARG A 5 7.60 -17.38 -3.46
CA ARG A 5 7.39 -18.42 -2.44
C ARG A 5 6.57 -17.96 -1.23
N GLU A 6 6.48 -16.65 -0.99
CA GLU A 6 5.69 -16.07 0.09
C GLU A 6 4.27 -15.64 -0.35
N LEU A 7 3.82 -16.04 -1.55
CA LEU A 7 2.46 -15.77 -2.05
C LEU A 7 1.33 -16.29 -1.14
N HIS A 8 1.67 -17.18 -0.18
CA HIS A 8 0.71 -17.68 0.81
C HIS A 8 0.36 -16.67 1.92
N MET A 9 0.97 -15.48 1.91
CA MET A 9 0.70 -14.43 2.91
C MET A 9 -0.28 -13.34 2.41
N PHE A 10 -0.84 -13.49 1.21
CA PHE A 10 -1.86 -12.57 0.74
C PHE A 10 -3.20 -12.90 1.38
N THR A 11 -3.49 -12.25 2.49
CA THR A 11 -4.85 -12.19 2.98
C THR A 11 -5.63 -11.19 2.12
N GLN A 12 -6.94 -11.29 2.05
CA GLN A 12 -7.77 -10.30 1.37
C GLN A 12 -7.58 -8.87 1.93
N LYS A 13 -7.01 -8.77 3.14
CA LYS A 13 -6.74 -7.52 3.85
C LYS A 13 -5.40 -6.88 3.47
N ASN A 14 -4.56 -7.59 2.69
CA ASN A 14 -3.25 -7.11 2.25
C ASN A 14 -3.26 -6.75 0.76
N TRP A 15 -2.70 -5.58 0.44
CA TRP A 15 -2.39 -5.21 -0.93
C TRP A 15 -0.88 -5.31 -1.17
N VAL A 16 -0.49 -6.02 -2.22
CA VAL A 16 0.92 -6.22 -2.55
C VAL A 16 1.19 -5.83 -4.00
N GLU A 17 2.19 -5.01 -4.17
CA GLU A 17 2.66 -4.57 -5.47
C GLU A 17 4.15 -4.91 -5.64
N TYR A 18 4.51 -5.44 -6.81
CA TYR A 18 5.88 -5.80 -7.17
C TYR A 18 6.45 -4.85 -8.20
N SER A 19 7.77 -4.63 -8.16
CA SER A 19 8.47 -4.03 -9.30
C SER A 19 8.47 -4.99 -10.50
N GLU A 20 8.62 -4.46 -11.71
CA GLU A 20 8.65 -5.25 -12.96
C GLU A 20 9.76 -6.32 -12.97
N ASP A 21 10.89 -6.02 -12.34
CA ASP A 21 12.02 -6.93 -12.20
C ASP A 21 11.91 -7.89 -11.00
N PHE A 22 10.79 -7.81 -10.24
CA PHE A 22 10.55 -8.58 -9.01
C PHE A 22 11.63 -8.46 -7.93
N ARG A 23 12.39 -7.36 -7.92
CA ARG A 23 13.44 -7.10 -6.94
C ARG A 23 12.98 -6.24 -5.78
N SER A 24 11.86 -5.58 -5.92
CA SER A 24 11.23 -4.86 -4.83
C SER A 24 9.75 -5.15 -4.76
N ARG A 25 9.19 -4.96 -3.56
CA ARG A 25 7.75 -5.04 -3.34
C ARG A 25 7.32 -4.10 -2.23
N SER A 26 6.08 -3.68 -2.30
CA SER A 26 5.36 -3.04 -1.21
C SER A 26 4.23 -3.94 -0.73
N ILE A 27 4.00 -3.95 0.56
CA ILE A 27 2.94 -4.71 1.23
C ILE A 27 2.20 -3.73 2.12
N VAL A 28 0.92 -3.54 1.89
CA VAL A 28 0.05 -2.72 2.72
C VAL A 28 -0.93 -3.65 3.44
N ASP A 29 -0.83 -3.68 4.75
CA ASP A 29 -1.75 -4.38 5.63
C ASP A 29 -2.75 -3.35 6.17
N PHE A 30 -3.98 -3.40 5.67
CA PHE A 30 -5.02 -2.44 6.03
C PHE A 30 -5.59 -2.71 7.43
N GLU A 31 -5.58 -3.96 7.88
CA GLU A 31 -6.04 -4.35 9.21
C GLU A 31 -5.07 -3.88 10.30
N GLU A 32 -3.78 -4.19 10.12
CA GLU A 32 -2.72 -3.79 11.06
C GLU A 32 -2.30 -2.31 10.90
N GLY A 33 -2.74 -1.65 9.84
CA GLY A 33 -2.35 -0.28 9.53
C GLY A 33 -0.86 -0.12 9.23
N LYS A 34 -0.27 -1.09 8.56
CA LYS A 34 1.17 -1.21 8.36
C LYS A 34 1.54 -1.28 6.89
N ILE A 35 2.59 -0.56 6.53
CA ILE A 35 3.20 -0.63 5.21
C ILE A 35 4.62 -1.18 5.35
N THR A 36 4.96 -2.14 4.50
CA THR A 36 6.30 -2.74 4.42
C THR A 36 6.81 -2.62 2.99
N VAL A 37 7.98 -2.01 2.81
CA VAL A 37 8.67 -1.96 1.51
C VAL A 37 9.95 -2.76 1.62
N GLU A 38 10.16 -3.63 0.64
CA GLU A 38 11.29 -4.57 0.60
C GLU A 38 12.05 -4.45 -0.71
N VAL A 39 13.37 -4.39 -0.61
CA VAL A 39 14.29 -4.38 -1.75
C VAL A 39 15.30 -5.48 -1.59
N ALA A 40 15.39 -6.35 -2.58
CA ALA A 40 16.40 -7.40 -2.64
C ALA A 40 17.73 -6.84 -3.14
N MET A 41 18.79 -7.24 -2.47
CA MET A 41 20.16 -6.93 -2.86
C MET A 41 20.72 -8.06 -3.70
N GLU A 42 21.47 -7.72 -4.75
CA GLU A 42 22.29 -8.69 -5.47
C GLU A 42 23.60 -8.99 -4.74
N GLU A 43 24.20 -10.08 -5.13
CA GLU A 43 25.51 -10.47 -4.63
C GLU A 43 26.54 -9.39 -5.05
N GLY A 44 27.18 -8.75 -4.07
CA GLY A 44 28.11 -7.62 -4.31
C GLY A 44 27.49 -6.22 -4.18
N GLU A 45 26.17 -6.06 -4.18
CA GLU A 45 25.49 -4.76 -3.94
C GLU A 45 25.53 -4.29 -2.48
N GLU A 46 26.03 -5.14 -1.56
CA GLU A 46 26.10 -4.81 -0.12
C GLU A 46 26.87 -3.52 0.19
N LYS A 47 27.80 -3.14 -0.70
CA LYS A 47 28.59 -1.91 -0.58
C LYS A 47 27.99 -0.71 -1.32
N ASN A 48 26.96 -0.92 -2.13
CA ASN A 48 26.35 0.13 -2.93
C ASN A 48 25.00 0.56 -2.35
N THR A 49 25.06 1.34 -1.27
CA THR A 49 23.87 1.88 -0.60
C THR A 49 23.03 2.77 -1.53
N THR A 50 23.67 3.41 -2.53
CA THR A 50 22.97 4.33 -3.47
C THR A 50 21.92 3.59 -4.28
N THR A 51 22.25 2.42 -4.82
CA THR A 51 21.29 1.61 -5.62
C THR A 51 20.09 1.15 -4.79
N VAL A 52 20.32 0.76 -3.54
CA VAL A 52 19.23 0.36 -2.62
C VAL A 52 18.35 1.54 -2.28
N ASP A 53 18.95 2.72 -2.04
CA ASP A 53 18.22 3.97 -1.73
C ASP A 53 17.35 4.43 -2.91
N GLU A 54 17.87 4.32 -4.12
CA GLU A 54 17.14 4.64 -5.35
C GLU A 54 15.95 3.69 -5.53
N ARG A 55 16.14 2.40 -5.36
CA ARG A 55 15.06 1.40 -5.46
C ARG A 55 14.00 1.57 -4.36
N LEU A 56 14.41 1.83 -3.13
CA LEU A 56 13.47 2.13 -2.05
C LEU A 56 12.64 3.37 -2.39
N THR A 57 13.30 4.43 -2.85
CA THR A 57 12.64 5.70 -3.24
C THR A 57 11.63 5.46 -4.36
N GLU A 58 12.01 4.72 -5.39
CA GLU A 58 11.15 4.40 -6.54
C GLU A 58 9.95 3.55 -6.11
N THR A 59 10.19 2.49 -5.31
CA THR A 59 9.12 1.59 -4.85
C THR A 59 8.12 2.32 -3.96
N ILE A 60 8.60 3.16 -3.02
CA ILE A 60 7.74 4.00 -2.20
C ILE A 60 6.94 4.97 -3.07
N GLY A 61 7.57 5.61 -4.06
CA GLY A 61 6.90 6.54 -4.97
C GLY A 61 5.78 5.86 -5.76
N LYS A 62 6.07 4.73 -6.40
CA LYS A 62 5.08 3.94 -7.16
C LYS A 62 3.90 3.52 -6.29
N MET A 63 4.16 2.98 -5.10
CA MET A 63 3.12 2.58 -4.15
C MET A 63 2.21 3.77 -3.75
N LEU A 64 2.80 4.93 -3.45
CA LEU A 64 2.02 6.10 -3.02
C LEU A 64 1.18 6.71 -4.15
N GLU A 65 1.57 6.54 -5.40
CA GLU A 65 0.87 7.02 -6.59
C GLU A 65 -0.07 5.98 -7.21
N SER A 66 0.03 4.72 -6.77
CA SER A 66 -0.74 3.61 -7.33
C SER A 66 -2.24 3.78 -7.08
N LYS A 67 -2.99 3.58 -8.16
CA LYS A 67 -4.47 3.61 -8.18
C LYS A 67 -5.08 2.20 -8.17
N GLY A 68 -4.25 1.20 -7.95
CA GLY A 68 -4.58 -0.20 -8.11
C GLY A 68 -4.25 -0.71 -9.50
N THR A 69 -4.07 -2.01 -9.59
CA THR A 69 -3.83 -2.69 -10.86
C THR A 69 -5.04 -3.50 -11.25
N THR A 70 -5.57 -3.27 -12.46
CA THR A 70 -6.47 -4.24 -13.09
C THR A 70 -5.68 -5.54 -13.28
N CYS A 71 -6.11 -6.61 -12.61
CA CYS A 71 -5.43 -7.90 -12.75
C CYS A 71 -5.62 -8.44 -14.16
N PRO A 72 -4.56 -8.74 -14.91
CA PRO A 72 -4.66 -9.27 -16.26
C PRO A 72 -5.35 -10.65 -16.34
N TYR A 73 -5.57 -11.31 -15.20
CA TYR A 73 -6.29 -12.57 -15.12
C TYR A 73 -7.82 -12.45 -15.10
N ASP A 74 -8.35 -11.25 -14.87
CA ASP A 74 -9.80 -10.98 -14.89
C ASP A 74 -10.28 -10.46 -16.25
N SER A 75 -9.89 -11.14 -17.33
CA SER A 75 -10.36 -10.82 -18.69
C SER A 75 -11.88 -11.02 -18.91
N LYS A 76 -12.63 -11.42 -17.89
CA LYS A 76 -14.09 -11.61 -17.95
C LYS A 76 -14.88 -10.52 -17.23
N VAL A 77 -14.26 -9.70 -16.41
CA VAL A 77 -14.90 -8.53 -15.81
C VAL A 77 -14.24 -7.32 -16.41
N ASP A 78 -14.96 -6.63 -17.27
CA ASP A 78 -14.54 -5.35 -17.84
C ASP A 78 -14.60 -4.28 -16.73
N VAL A 79 -13.67 -4.36 -15.79
CA VAL A 79 -13.43 -3.31 -14.80
C VAL A 79 -12.53 -2.28 -15.47
N SER A 80 -13.10 -1.59 -16.44
CA SER A 80 -12.38 -0.57 -17.20
C SER A 80 -12.01 0.67 -16.41
N GLU A 81 -12.55 0.83 -15.18
CA GLU A 81 -12.19 1.95 -14.31
C GLU A 81 -11.88 1.46 -12.88
N PRO A 82 -10.76 1.90 -12.27
CA PRO A 82 -10.52 1.65 -10.85
C PRO A 82 -11.66 2.29 -10.03
N LEU A 83 -12.10 1.61 -8.97
CA LEU A 83 -13.15 2.09 -8.04
C LEU A 83 -12.88 3.50 -7.51
N THR A 84 -11.62 3.92 -7.48
CA THR A 84 -11.23 5.27 -7.11
C THR A 84 -10.33 5.88 -8.19
N LYS A 85 -10.62 7.13 -8.60
CA LYS A 85 -9.76 7.91 -9.52
C LYS A 85 -8.48 8.41 -8.82
N LYS A 86 -8.36 8.22 -7.52
CA LYS A 86 -7.30 8.70 -6.64
C LYS A 86 -6.36 7.56 -6.25
N PRO A 87 -5.13 7.86 -5.85
CA PRO A 87 -4.24 6.84 -5.27
C PRO A 87 -4.89 6.14 -4.08
N ILE A 88 -4.70 4.81 -3.98
CA ILE A 88 -5.28 3.97 -2.91
C ILE A 88 -4.90 4.49 -1.52
N LEU A 89 -3.67 4.96 -1.36
CA LEU A 89 -3.14 5.43 -0.08
C LEU A 89 -3.31 6.93 0.16
N GLU A 90 -4.10 7.65 -0.66
CA GLU A 90 -4.31 9.09 -0.47
C GLU A 90 -4.97 9.38 0.90
N GLY A 91 -4.25 10.11 1.74
CA GLY A 91 -4.72 10.47 3.08
C GLY A 91 -4.67 9.38 4.13
N LEU A 92 -4.15 8.18 3.79
CA LEU A 92 -4.05 7.05 4.69
C LEU A 92 -2.68 6.88 5.34
N VAL A 93 -1.61 7.41 4.73
CA VAL A 93 -0.24 7.26 5.25
C VAL A 93 0.02 8.24 6.39
N ASP A 94 0.62 7.76 7.47
CA ASP A 94 1.09 8.62 8.56
C ASP A 94 2.47 9.21 8.21
N TYR A 95 2.48 10.49 7.87
CA TYR A 95 3.71 11.22 7.57
C TYR A 95 4.31 11.92 8.80
N SER A 96 3.72 11.79 9.98
CA SER A 96 4.20 12.50 11.19
C SER A 96 5.65 12.18 11.55
N PRO A 97 6.16 10.93 11.40
CA PRO A 97 7.56 10.62 11.70
C PRO A 97 8.57 11.30 10.75
N TYR A 98 8.12 11.71 9.56
CA TYR A 98 8.99 12.25 8.50
C TYR A 98 8.95 13.78 8.37
N LYS A 99 8.09 14.44 9.14
CA LYS A 99 8.01 15.91 9.17
C LYS A 99 9.18 16.44 9.99
N LYS A 100 10.11 17.18 9.36
CA LYS A 100 11.07 17.97 10.10
C LYS A 100 10.30 19.04 10.88
N GLU A 101 10.63 19.22 12.16
CA GLU A 101 10.20 20.40 12.92
C GLU A 101 10.71 21.66 12.17
N LYS A 102 9.85 22.24 11.36
CA LYS A 102 10.07 23.59 10.89
C LYS A 102 9.69 24.50 12.05
N ASN A 103 10.69 25.21 12.61
CA ASN A 103 10.44 26.38 13.44
C ASN A 103 9.40 27.24 12.76
N GLU A 104 8.28 27.42 13.42
CA GLU A 104 7.15 28.22 12.96
C GLU A 104 7.59 29.67 12.78
N THR A 105 7.83 30.06 11.54
CA THR A 105 7.75 31.46 11.18
C THR A 105 6.34 31.66 10.60
N LYS A 106 5.52 32.34 11.42
CA LYS A 106 4.16 32.78 11.09
C LYS A 106 4.18 33.60 9.81
N THR A 107 3.54 33.14 8.74
CA THR A 107 3.00 34.04 7.70
C THR A 107 1.82 33.37 6.98
N SER A 108 0.66 33.99 7.20
CA SER A 108 -0.55 34.17 6.36
C SER A 108 -1.28 32.99 5.70
N PRO A 109 -2.62 33.00 5.82
CA PRO A 109 -3.50 32.00 5.23
C PRO A 109 -3.98 32.47 3.85
N ALA A 110 -3.53 31.87 2.76
CA ALA A 110 -4.28 31.83 1.50
C ALA A 110 -3.53 31.04 0.42
N SER A 111 -3.82 29.75 0.29
CA SER A 111 -4.05 29.14 -1.03
C SER A 111 -4.49 27.69 -0.83
N LYS A 112 -5.71 27.42 -1.29
CA LYS A 112 -6.34 26.10 -1.35
C LYS A 112 -5.68 25.31 -2.49
N GLU A 113 -4.58 24.65 -2.23
CA GLU A 113 -4.15 23.48 -3.00
C GLU A 113 -4.04 22.30 -2.02
N LYS A 114 -5.13 21.54 -1.98
CA LYS A 114 -5.26 20.33 -1.15
C LYS A 114 -4.50 19.19 -1.83
N ASN A 115 -3.70 18.48 -1.01
CA ASN A 115 -3.31 17.08 -1.16
C ASN A 115 -2.12 16.76 -2.08
N LYS A 116 -0.99 17.49 -1.94
CA LYS A 116 0.30 16.89 -2.30
C LYS A 116 1.00 16.45 -1.00
N PRO A 117 1.50 15.21 -0.89
CA PRO A 117 2.20 14.79 0.32
C PRO A 117 3.37 15.74 0.58
N THR A 118 3.41 16.31 1.79
CA THR A 118 4.41 17.29 2.21
C THR A 118 5.80 16.68 2.35
N VAL A 119 5.91 15.34 2.25
CA VAL A 119 7.12 14.54 2.44
C VAL A 119 7.38 13.74 1.16
N SER A 120 8.60 13.85 0.64
CA SER A 120 8.98 13.12 -0.59
C SER A 120 9.32 11.65 -0.31
N PRO A 121 9.12 10.73 -1.29
CA PRO A 121 9.53 9.32 -1.16
C PRO A 121 11.00 9.16 -0.75
N LYS A 122 11.87 10.05 -1.21
CA LYS A 122 13.31 10.08 -0.86
C LYS A 122 13.54 10.41 0.61
N GLU A 123 12.76 11.30 1.19
CA GLU A 123 12.84 11.63 2.61
C GLU A 123 12.36 10.46 3.46
N ILE A 124 11.28 9.80 3.06
CA ILE A 124 10.77 8.59 3.70
C ILE A 124 11.84 7.49 3.69
N ALA A 125 12.40 7.18 2.51
CA ALA A 125 13.42 6.16 2.35
C ALA A 125 14.67 6.41 3.21
N LYS A 126 15.06 7.69 3.40
CA LYS A 126 16.22 8.08 4.23
C LYS A 126 15.95 8.05 5.73
N GLN A 127 14.74 8.40 6.15
CA GLN A 127 14.40 8.54 7.57
C GLN A 127 13.82 7.26 8.17
N SER A 128 13.37 6.32 7.32
CA SER A 128 12.84 5.03 7.80
C SER A 128 13.94 4.16 8.40
N GLU A 129 13.62 3.51 9.52
CA GLU A 129 14.46 2.47 10.08
C GLU A 129 14.60 1.31 9.10
N ARG A 130 15.83 0.88 8.86
CA ARG A 130 16.13 -0.22 7.94
C ARG A 130 16.42 -1.48 8.69
N LYS A 131 15.76 -2.56 8.29
CA LYS A 131 16.04 -3.92 8.75
C LYS A 131 16.57 -4.73 7.58
N VAL A 132 17.63 -5.48 7.80
CA VAL A 132 18.18 -6.40 6.80
C VAL A 132 17.85 -7.81 7.22
N LYS A 133 17.13 -8.53 6.36
CA LYS A 133 16.81 -9.94 6.54
C LYS A 133 17.41 -10.78 5.41
N THR A 134 17.66 -12.04 5.70
CA THR A 134 18.15 -13.00 4.72
C THR A 134 17.00 -13.90 4.27
N VAL A 135 16.76 -13.97 2.96
CA VAL A 135 15.68 -14.75 2.37
C VAL A 135 16.25 -15.75 1.39
N LYS A 136 15.78 -16.99 1.45
CA LYS A 136 16.13 -18.04 0.48
C LYS A 136 15.11 -18.04 -0.64
N GLY A 137 15.54 -17.75 -1.87
CA GLY A 137 14.69 -17.77 -3.04
C GLY A 137 14.29 -19.18 -3.51
N ASN A 138 13.33 -19.25 -4.43
CA ASN A 138 12.91 -20.52 -5.06
C ASN A 138 14.02 -21.16 -5.91
N ASP A 139 14.98 -20.35 -6.36
CA ASP A 139 16.18 -20.78 -7.06
C ASP A 139 17.25 -21.36 -6.11
N GLY A 140 16.95 -21.49 -4.82
CA GLY A 140 17.86 -21.99 -3.80
C GLY A 140 18.92 -20.98 -3.33
N LYS A 141 19.03 -19.81 -3.98
CA LYS A 141 20.00 -18.77 -3.62
C LYS A 141 19.51 -17.96 -2.43
N THR A 142 20.44 -17.61 -1.57
CA THR A 142 20.19 -16.76 -0.41
C THR A 142 20.50 -15.31 -0.77
N ARG A 143 19.55 -14.41 -0.48
CA ARG A 143 19.69 -12.97 -0.75
C ARG A 143 19.42 -12.16 0.51
N LYS A 144 20.10 -11.04 0.63
CA LYS A 144 19.77 -10.03 1.64
C LYS A 144 18.65 -9.14 1.11
N VAL A 145 17.71 -8.85 1.98
CA VAL A 145 16.56 -7.98 1.68
C VAL A 145 16.57 -6.83 2.68
N VAL A 146 16.63 -5.61 2.17
CA VAL A 146 16.44 -4.40 2.96
C VAL A 146 14.96 -4.13 3.09
N GLN A 147 14.47 -3.99 4.30
CA GLN A 147 13.09 -3.71 4.64
C GLN A 147 12.98 -2.37 5.34
N VAL A 148 12.02 -1.55 4.93
CA VAL A 148 11.57 -0.35 5.64
C VAL A 148 10.11 -0.48 5.99
N GLN A 149 9.70 0.12 7.11
CA GLN A 149 8.33 0.09 7.60
C GLN A 149 7.79 1.51 7.74
N MET A 150 6.53 1.68 7.37
CA MET A 150 5.73 2.88 7.53
C MET A 150 4.40 2.49 8.19
N SER A 151 3.66 3.46 8.68
CA SER A 151 2.35 3.23 9.27
C SER A 151 1.27 3.95 8.49
N LEU A 152 0.09 3.37 8.47
CA LEU A 152 -1.14 4.11 8.14
C LEU A 152 -1.56 4.96 9.34
N VAL A 153 -2.42 5.93 9.10
CA VAL A 153 -3.04 6.71 10.18
C VAL A 153 -3.92 5.81 11.04
N LYS A 154 -4.06 6.11 12.32
CA LYS A 154 -4.81 5.27 13.28
C LYS A 154 -6.27 5.04 12.90
N ASP A 155 -6.87 5.96 12.14
CA ASP A 155 -8.25 5.91 11.68
C ASP A 155 -8.39 5.42 10.23
N ASN A 156 -7.39 4.67 9.71
CA ASN A 156 -7.37 4.18 8.33
C ASN A 156 -8.63 3.38 7.95
N LEU A 157 -9.10 2.49 8.81
CA LEU A 157 -10.32 1.70 8.55
C LEU A 157 -11.55 2.60 8.40
N SER A 158 -11.73 3.57 9.31
CA SER A 158 -12.83 4.53 9.23
C SER A 158 -12.76 5.41 7.98
N LYS A 159 -11.56 5.83 7.58
CA LYS A 159 -11.34 6.60 6.36
C LYS A 159 -11.65 5.79 5.11
N ASN A 160 -11.20 4.55 5.07
CA ASN A 160 -11.51 3.64 3.98
C ASN A 160 -13.00 3.35 3.90
N ALA A 161 -13.66 3.05 5.02
CA ALA A 161 -15.10 2.85 5.07
C ALA A 161 -15.87 4.05 4.51
N ALA A 162 -15.43 5.27 4.80
CA ALA A 162 -16.08 6.49 4.31
C ALA A 162 -16.08 6.60 2.77
N LEU A 163 -15.12 5.99 2.07
CA LEU A 163 -15.08 5.96 0.60
C LEU A 163 -16.26 5.17 0.00
N TYR A 164 -16.78 4.20 0.73
CA TYR A 164 -17.85 3.30 0.27
C TYR A 164 -19.24 3.69 0.79
N LYS A 165 -19.34 4.80 1.54
CA LYS A 165 -20.60 5.19 2.22
C LYS A 165 -21.79 5.32 1.26
N ASP A 166 -21.59 6.00 0.14
CA ASP A 166 -22.69 6.23 -0.81
C ASP A 166 -23.10 4.93 -1.50
N LEU A 167 -22.12 4.10 -1.87
CA LEU A 167 -22.33 2.78 -2.45
C LEU A 167 -23.07 1.85 -1.49
N VAL A 168 -22.64 1.80 -0.23
CA VAL A 168 -23.30 1.02 0.81
C VAL A 168 -24.75 1.50 1.04
N ALA A 169 -24.98 2.81 1.04
CA ALA A 169 -26.33 3.36 1.18
C ALA A 169 -27.25 2.94 0.02
N GLU A 170 -26.76 2.99 -1.22
CA GLU A 170 -27.50 2.56 -2.40
C GLU A 170 -27.90 1.07 -2.32
N PHE A 171 -26.92 0.20 -2.08
CA PHE A 171 -27.18 -1.24 -2.01
C PHE A 171 -27.98 -1.66 -0.78
N SER A 172 -27.81 -0.97 0.36
CA SER A 172 -28.63 -1.14 1.56
C SER A 172 -30.12 -0.95 1.24
N GLN A 173 -30.46 0.13 0.53
CA GLN A 173 -31.84 0.40 0.12
C GLN A 173 -32.36 -0.62 -0.89
N LYS A 174 -31.56 -0.95 -1.89
CA LYS A 174 -31.92 -1.87 -2.96
C LYS A 174 -32.22 -3.28 -2.46
N PHE A 175 -31.44 -3.78 -1.52
CA PHE A 175 -31.54 -5.15 -1.01
C PHE A 175 -32.16 -5.24 0.38
N GLN A 176 -32.54 -4.11 0.99
CA GLN A 176 -33.10 -4.01 2.35
C GLN A 176 -32.21 -4.65 3.41
N ILE A 177 -30.88 -4.44 3.29
CA ILE A 177 -29.86 -4.89 4.23
C ILE A 177 -29.40 -3.68 5.04
N GLU A 178 -29.27 -3.83 6.36
CA GLU A 178 -28.78 -2.76 7.23
C GLU A 178 -27.35 -2.33 6.88
N GLN A 179 -27.09 -1.03 6.75
CA GLN A 179 -25.77 -0.49 6.42
C GLN A 179 -24.66 -0.96 7.38
N PRO A 180 -24.87 -0.97 8.72
CA PRO A 180 -23.85 -1.47 9.65
C PRO A 180 -23.43 -2.91 9.37
N LEU A 181 -24.37 -3.77 8.95
CA LEU A 181 -24.05 -5.15 8.60
C LEU A 181 -23.18 -5.23 7.34
N ILE A 182 -23.48 -4.42 6.32
CA ILE A 182 -22.67 -4.36 5.09
C ILE A 182 -21.24 -3.91 5.44
N PHE A 183 -21.09 -2.83 6.21
CA PHE A 183 -19.78 -2.35 6.64
C PHE A 183 -19.00 -3.39 7.44
N ALA A 184 -19.65 -4.08 8.38
CA ALA A 184 -19.01 -5.12 9.19
C ALA A 184 -18.50 -6.29 8.34
N ILE A 185 -19.25 -6.71 7.32
CA ILE A 185 -18.84 -7.75 6.40
C ILE A 185 -17.62 -7.29 5.58
N ILE A 186 -17.64 -6.08 5.00
CA ILE A 186 -16.51 -5.55 4.21
C ILE A 186 -15.24 -5.44 5.08
N GLU A 187 -15.38 -4.95 6.32
CA GLU A 187 -14.26 -4.84 7.25
C GLU A 187 -13.68 -6.22 7.59
N GLN A 188 -14.54 -7.19 7.92
CA GLN A 188 -14.12 -8.54 8.28
C GLN A 188 -13.44 -9.26 7.12
N GLU A 189 -13.97 -9.12 5.92
CA GLU A 189 -13.48 -9.84 4.73
C GLU A 189 -12.23 -9.20 4.12
N SER A 190 -12.16 -7.88 4.07
CA SER A 190 -11.12 -7.19 3.31
C SER A 190 -10.42 -6.03 4.03
N ALA A 191 -10.87 -5.62 5.21
CA ALA A 191 -10.43 -4.37 5.85
C ALA A 191 -10.50 -3.17 4.88
N PHE A 192 -11.52 -3.14 4.02
CA PHE A 192 -11.72 -2.16 2.95
C PHE A 192 -10.56 -2.08 1.93
N ASN A 193 -9.80 -3.14 1.75
CA ASN A 193 -8.79 -3.22 0.70
C ASN A 193 -9.47 -3.20 -0.68
N PRO A 194 -9.23 -2.18 -1.53
CA PRO A 194 -9.87 -2.10 -2.85
C PRO A 194 -9.36 -3.18 -3.84
N GLU A 195 -8.22 -3.77 -3.56
CA GLU A 195 -7.58 -4.84 -4.35
C GLU A 195 -7.87 -6.25 -3.80
N ALA A 196 -8.80 -6.37 -2.84
CA ALA A 196 -9.16 -7.67 -2.27
C ALA A 196 -9.75 -8.60 -3.33
N LYS A 197 -9.26 -9.84 -3.38
CA LYS A 197 -9.75 -10.88 -4.29
C LYS A 197 -10.09 -12.13 -3.53
N SER A 198 -11.26 -12.70 -3.84
CA SER A 198 -11.65 -14.00 -3.32
C SER A 198 -10.78 -15.11 -3.91
N TRP A 199 -10.38 -16.07 -3.06
CA TRP A 199 -9.74 -17.30 -3.50
C TRP A 199 -10.73 -18.28 -4.13
N VAL A 200 -11.99 -18.14 -3.80
CA VAL A 200 -13.07 -18.99 -4.31
C VAL A 200 -13.80 -18.18 -5.38
N PRO A 201 -13.86 -18.67 -6.63
CA PRO A 201 -14.68 -18.05 -7.65
C PRO A 201 -16.13 -18.01 -7.17
N ALA A 202 -16.74 -16.84 -7.16
CA ALA A 202 -18.18 -16.72 -7.00
C ALA A 202 -18.84 -17.29 -8.26
N TYR A 203 -19.61 -18.35 -8.12
CA TYR A 203 -20.40 -18.97 -9.18
C TYR A 203 -21.77 -18.27 -9.30
#